data_5323c48848262e9a90ff679871fac65d
#
_entry.id   5323c48848262e9a90ff679871fac65d
#
_cell.length_a   1.000
_cell.length_b   1.000
_cell.length_c   1.000
_cell.angle_alpha   90.00
_cell.angle_beta   90.00
_cell.angle_gamma   90.00
#
_symmetry.space_group_name_H-M   'P 1'
#
loop_
_entity.id
_entity.type
_entity.pdbx_description
1 polymer ?
#
loop_
_entity_poly.entity_id
_entity_poly.type
_entity_poly.pdbx_seq_one_letter_code
_entity_poly.pdbx_strand_id
1 'polypeptide(L)'
;AQRDKQYDQYYDRHIRDQRSKDFYNSPEWAAARLMVLIRDKYLCQVCLREKRITHTMTVHHIIPIREAWERRLDLDNMEATCPACHNAERRRG
;
A
#
# COMPACT_ATOMS: atom_id res chain seq x y z
N ALA A 1 -25.26 29.99 -0.62
CA ALA A 1 -24.93 29.27 -1.84
C ALA A 1 -24.56 27.82 -1.50
N GLN A 2 -25.25 26.90 -2.09
CA GLN A 2 -24.96 25.48 -1.89
C GLN A 2 -23.68 25.11 -2.66
N ARG A 3 -22.75 24.46 -1.98
CA ARG A 3 -21.57 23.89 -2.64
C ARG A 3 -21.99 22.77 -3.57
N ASP A 4 -21.39 22.74 -4.74
CA ASP A 4 -21.56 21.67 -5.69
C ASP A 4 -20.97 20.39 -5.10
N LYS A 5 -21.75 19.32 -5.04
CA LYS A 5 -21.27 18.00 -4.54
C LYS A 5 -20.07 17.49 -5.33
N GLN A 6 -19.98 17.80 -6.63
CA GLN A 6 -18.86 17.39 -7.47
C GLN A 6 -17.58 18.09 -7.04
N TYR A 7 -17.66 19.37 -6.70
CA TYR A 7 -16.50 20.14 -6.23
C TYR A 7 -15.97 19.58 -4.90
N ASP A 8 -16.86 19.28 -3.96
CA ASP A 8 -16.46 18.74 -2.66
C ASP A 8 -15.80 17.36 -2.82
N GLN A 9 -16.32 16.51 -3.68
CA GLN A 9 -15.73 15.20 -3.96
C GLN A 9 -14.35 15.32 -4.59
N TYR A 10 -14.18 16.25 -5.54
CA TYR A 10 -12.88 16.50 -6.16
C TYR A 10 -11.86 16.99 -5.13
N TYR A 11 -12.25 17.93 -4.30
CA TYR A 11 -11.37 18.51 -3.27
C TYR A 11 -10.92 17.43 -2.28
N ASP A 12 -11.83 16.62 -1.79
CA ASP A 12 -11.51 15.54 -0.83
C ASP A 12 -10.56 14.52 -1.45
N ARG A 13 -10.80 14.15 -2.70
CA ARG A 13 -9.93 13.20 -3.41
C ARG A 13 -8.53 13.77 -3.59
N HIS A 14 -8.43 15.02 -3.98
CA HIS A 14 -7.14 15.67 -4.20
C HIS A 14 -6.31 15.73 -2.91
N ILE A 15 -6.93 16.07 -1.80
CA ILE A 15 -6.26 16.09 -0.49
C ILE A 15 -5.79 14.70 -0.10
N ARG A 16 -6.62 13.68 -0.28
CA ARG A 16 -6.24 12.30 0.04
C ARG A 16 -5.10 11.79 -0.84
N ASP A 17 -5.11 12.13 -2.13
CA ASP A 17 -4.04 11.74 -3.05
C ASP A 17 -2.71 12.39 -2.64
N GLN A 18 -2.75 13.67 -2.27
CA GLN A 18 -1.55 14.39 -1.82
C GLN A 18 -1.02 13.78 -0.51
N ARG A 19 -1.91 13.47 0.42
CA ARG A 19 -1.55 12.83 1.69
C ARG A 19 -0.88 11.48 1.47
N SER A 20 -1.41 10.69 0.54
CA SER A 20 -0.82 9.39 0.18
C SER A 20 0.55 9.56 -0.43
N LYS A 21 0.73 10.50 -1.34
CA LYS A 21 2.03 10.80 -1.94
C LYS A 21 3.05 11.20 -0.90
N ASP A 22 2.67 12.10 0.01
CA ASP A 22 3.55 12.56 1.08
C ASP A 22 3.97 11.39 1.97
N PHE A 23 3.03 10.50 2.28
CA PHE A 23 3.32 9.31 3.07
C PHE A 23 4.33 8.40 2.37
N TYR A 24 4.13 8.08 1.09
CA TYR A 24 5.02 7.18 0.35
C TYR A 24 6.40 7.80 0.09
N ASN A 25 6.55 9.10 0.25
CA ASN A 25 7.84 9.78 0.17
C ASN A 25 8.46 10.05 1.53
N SER A 26 7.84 9.58 2.61
CA SER A 26 8.31 9.86 3.97
C SER A 26 9.40 8.87 4.41
N PRO A 27 10.29 9.30 5.31
CA PRO A 27 11.27 8.40 5.90
C PRO A 27 10.64 7.29 6.75
N GLU A 28 9.47 7.55 7.33
CA GLU A 28 8.74 6.57 8.12
C GLU A 28 8.30 5.38 7.24
N TRP A 29 7.80 5.66 6.05
CA TRP A 29 7.43 4.61 5.10
C TRP A 29 8.67 3.84 4.64
N ALA A 30 9.77 4.55 4.33
CA ALA A 30 11.00 3.90 3.90
C ALA A 30 11.50 2.92 4.95
N ALA A 31 11.47 3.31 6.22
CA ALA A 31 11.90 2.45 7.32
C ALA A 31 10.97 1.25 7.50
N ALA A 32 9.67 1.46 7.49
CA ALA A 32 8.68 0.40 7.63
C ALA A 32 8.79 -0.61 6.48
N ARG A 33 8.91 -0.11 5.26
CA ARG A 33 9.08 -0.93 4.06
C ARG A 33 10.30 -1.84 4.18
N LEU A 34 11.43 -1.29 4.61
CA LEU A 34 12.66 -2.07 4.79
C LEU A 34 12.48 -3.16 5.84
N MET A 35 11.83 -2.85 6.95
CA MET A 35 11.56 -3.83 8.00
C MET A 35 10.71 -4.99 7.48
N VAL A 36 9.70 -4.69 6.66
CA VAL A 36 8.83 -5.72 6.07
C VAL A 36 9.63 -6.58 5.08
N LEU A 37 10.46 -5.97 4.24
CA LEU A 37 11.29 -6.71 3.29
C LEU A 37 12.24 -7.66 4.01
N ILE A 38 12.87 -7.21 5.08
CA ILE A 38 13.78 -8.05 5.88
C ILE A 38 13.00 -9.20 6.53
N ARG A 39 11.85 -8.90 7.15
CA ARG A 39 10.98 -9.90 7.78
C ARG A 39 10.57 -10.98 6.77
N ASP A 40 10.20 -10.57 5.57
CA ASP A 40 9.69 -11.46 4.52
C ASP A 40 10.81 -12.00 3.62
N LYS A 41 12.07 -11.70 3.96
CA LYS A 41 13.27 -12.21 3.27
C LYS A 41 13.32 -11.82 1.80
N TYR A 42 12.73 -10.67 1.44
CA TYR A 42 12.67 -10.19 0.06
C TYR A 42 11.95 -11.17 -0.86
N LEU A 43 10.99 -11.92 -0.32
CA LEU A 43 10.20 -12.88 -1.08
C LEU A 43 8.73 -12.45 -1.12
N CYS A 44 8.13 -12.55 -2.30
CA CYS A 44 6.70 -12.33 -2.44
C CYS A 44 5.92 -13.34 -1.60
N GLN A 45 5.18 -12.86 -0.62
CA GLN A 45 4.46 -13.73 0.31
C GLN A 45 3.28 -14.44 -0.36
N VAL A 46 2.67 -13.81 -1.37
CA VAL A 46 1.58 -14.43 -2.14
C VAL A 46 2.13 -15.63 -2.94
N CYS A 47 3.25 -15.43 -3.65
CA CYS A 47 3.91 -16.51 -4.38
C CYS A 47 4.34 -17.64 -3.43
N LEU A 48 4.87 -17.26 -2.27
CA LEU A 48 5.36 -18.24 -1.29
C LEU A 48 4.22 -19.13 -0.78
N ARG A 49 3.02 -18.56 -0.55
CA ARG A 49 1.85 -19.35 -0.17
C ARG A 49 1.45 -20.33 -1.27
N GLU A 50 1.79 -20.04 -2.51
CA GLU A 50 1.56 -20.92 -3.66
C GLU A 50 2.77 -21.80 -3.98
N LYS A 51 3.74 -21.85 -3.07
CA LYS A 51 4.97 -22.67 -3.18
C LYS A 51 5.88 -22.23 -4.35
N ARG A 52 5.89 -20.92 -4.64
CA ARG A 52 6.81 -20.33 -5.63
C ARG A 52 7.75 -19.36 -4.93
N ILE A 53 9.00 -19.36 -5.37
CA ILE A 53 10.02 -18.43 -4.84
C ILE A 53 10.15 -17.28 -5.82
N THR A 54 9.70 -16.10 -5.43
CA THR A 54 9.78 -14.88 -6.23
C THR A 54 10.36 -13.77 -5.38
N HIS A 55 11.55 -13.28 -5.76
CA HIS A 55 12.19 -12.14 -5.09
C HIS A 55 11.45 -10.86 -5.44
N THR A 56 11.36 -9.95 -4.47
CA THR A 56 10.72 -8.66 -4.71
C THR A 56 11.32 -7.57 -3.82
N MET A 57 11.21 -6.32 -4.27
CA MET A 57 11.51 -5.12 -3.51
C MET A 57 10.25 -4.32 -3.20
N THR A 58 9.08 -4.84 -3.57
CA THR A 58 7.80 -4.16 -3.44
C THR A 58 7.07 -4.63 -2.19
N VAL A 59 6.52 -3.67 -1.44
CA VAL A 59 5.70 -3.92 -0.25
C VAL A 59 4.36 -3.24 -0.48
N HIS A 60 3.27 -3.95 -0.17
CA HIS A 60 1.94 -3.38 -0.26
C HIS A 60 1.22 -3.44 1.09
N HIS A 61 0.19 -2.62 1.23
CA HIS A 61 -0.72 -2.69 2.36
C HIS A 61 -1.81 -3.71 2.07
N ILE A 62 -2.07 -4.60 3.03
CA ILE A 62 -3.11 -5.63 2.90
C ILE A 62 -4.47 -4.95 2.84
N ILE A 63 -4.75 -4.07 3.81
CA ILE A 63 -5.89 -3.17 3.75
C ILE A 63 -5.36 -1.84 3.20
N PRO A 64 -5.89 -1.35 2.07
CA PRO A 64 -5.37 -0.11 1.47
C PRO A 64 -5.38 1.06 2.44
N ILE A 65 -4.38 1.94 2.33
CA ILE A 65 -4.26 3.09 3.24
C ILE A 65 -5.46 4.03 3.17
N ARG A 66 -6.17 4.07 2.04
CA ARG A 66 -7.40 4.86 1.90
C ARG A 66 -8.51 4.36 2.80
N GLU A 67 -8.52 3.07 3.12
CA GLU A 67 -9.55 2.45 3.95
C GLU A 67 -9.18 2.43 5.41
N ALA A 68 -7.88 2.38 5.71
CA ALA A 68 -7.38 2.30 7.08
C ALA A 68 -6.09 3.14 7.22
N TRP A 69 -6.25 4.45 7.13
CA TRP A 69 -5.12 5.38 7.21
C TRP A 69 -4.33 5.20 8.51
N GLU A 70 -5.01 4.91 9.60
CA GLU A 70 -4.39 4.71 10.92
C GLU A 70 -3.47 3.48 10.96
N ARG A 71 -3.61 2.56 10.01
CA ARG A 71 -2.78 1.36 9.92
C ARG A 71 -1.66 1.48 8.88
N ARG A 72 -1.38 2.69 8.41
CA ARG A 72 -0.39 2.89 7.33
C ARG A 72 1.03 2.46 7.71
N LEU A 73 1.37 2.49 9.00
CA LEU A 73 2.67 2.07 9.51
C LEU A 73 2.60 0.79 10.34
N ASP A 74 1.45 0.11 10.33
CA ASP A 74 1.26 -1.16 11.01
C ASP A 74 1.92 -2.28 10.16
N LEU A 75 2.99 -2.86 10.67
CA LEU A 75 3.73 -3.90 9.94
C LEU A 75 2.87 -5.14 9.66
N ASP A 76 1.89 -5.43 10.52
CA ASP A 76 0.96 -6.54 10.31
C ASP A 76 0.00 -6.29 9.15
N ASN A 77 -0.12 -5.03 8.73
CA ASN A 77 -0.93 -4.66 7.57
C ASN A 77 -0.09 -4.54 6.29
N MET A 78 1.12 -5.06 6.31
CA MET A 78 2.03 -4.97 5.16
C MET A 78 2.63 -6.32 4.85
N GLU A 79 2.88 -6.57 3.56
CA GLU A 79 3.63 -7.75 3.14
C GLU A 79 4.41 -7.46 1.85
N ALA A 80 5.53 -8.17 1.68
CA ALA A 80 6.28 -8.13 0.44
C ALA A 80 5.47 -8.84 -0.65
N THR A 81 5.33 -8.22 -1.81
CA THR A 81 4.50 -8.75 -2.91
C THR A 81 5.17 -8.38 -4.23
N CYS A 82 5.26 -9.32 -5.15
CA CYS A 82 5.81 -9.00 -6.48
C CYS A 82 4.78 -8.18 -7.28
N PRO A 83 5.25 -7.39 -8.26
CA PRO A 83 4.33 -6.54 -9.04
C PRO A 83 3.17 -7.31 -9.69
N ALA A 84 3.41 -8.52 -10.17
CA ALA A 84 2.37 -9.35 -10.79
C ALA A 84 1.25 -9.69 -9.81
N CYS A 85 1.60 -10.12 -8.59
CA CYS A 85 0.61 -10.43 -7.55
C CYS A 85 -0.12 -9.18 -7.07
N HIS A 86 0.62 -8.08 -6.90
CA HIS A 86 0.03 -6.81 -6.49
C HIS A 86 -1.01 -6.34 -7.51
N ASN A 87 -0.69 -6.41 -8.80
CA ASN A 87 -1.61 -6.01 -9.86
C ASN A 87 -2.82 -6.93 -9.94
N ALA A 88 -2.63 -8.23 -9.72
CA ALA A 88 -3.72 -9.21 -9.71
C ALA A 88 -4.72 -8.91 -8.60
N GLU A 89 -4.25 -8.55 -7.41
CA GLU A 89 -5.12 -8.17 -6.30
C GLU A 89 -5.92 -6.91 -6.61
N ARG A 90 -5.32 -5.93 -7.26
CA ARG A 90 -6.01 -4.70 -7.67
C ARG A 90 -7.14 -4.98 -8.65
N ARG A 91 -6.99 -6.00 -9.49
CA ARG A 91 -8.04 -6.38 -10.45
C ARG A 91 -9.22 -7.09 -9.80
N ARG A 92 -9.02 -7.69 -8.65
CA ARG A 92 -10.07 -8.39 -7.91
C ARG A 92 -10.95 -7.44 -7.09
N GLY A 93 -10.46 -6.26 -6.79
CA GLY A 93 -11.19 -5.25 -6.03
C GLY A 93 -12.16 -4.40 -6.85
#